data_2f6762cf473817b45200a8e66028bde5
#
_entry.id   2f6762cf473817b45200a8e66028bde5
#
_cell.length_a   1.000
_cell.length_b   1.000
_cell.length_c   1.000
_cell.angle_alpha   90.00
_cell.angle_beta   90.00
_cell.angle_gamma   90.00
#
_symmetry.space_group_name_H-M   'P 1'
#
loop_
_entity.id
_entity.type
_entity.pdbx_description
1 polymer ?
#
loop_
_entity_poly.entity_id
_entity_poly.type
_entity_poly.pdbx_seq_one_letter_code
_entity_poly.pdbx_strand_id
1 'polypeptide(L)'
;MSLLERHFRKTEKLIKLISKDLIADWLLNEGYYPEQYVVPPSFVVHDFKLQSTEYITDLSNPPRRNLINISYPKSLLTSRIFGIQHPHNYHDIVYWLMSDWDSIIEHIFHKDLKIFSYSFPIPVNDRLRGELSLLRSGRMIYEWIAMAEKDLVAEAHKYNLIVRSDITNFYNSVYTHSIGWALHGQEKAFKDKLVL
;
A
#
# COMPACT_ATOMS: atom_id res chain seq x y z
N MET A 1 25.97 -2.66 -0.24
CA MET A 1 24.50 -2.81 -0.24
C MET A 1 24.00 -2.40 1.13
N SER A 2 23.15 -1.40 1.20
CA SER A 2 22.55 -0.88 2.43
C SER A 2 21.63 -1.93 3.09
N LEU A 3 21.25 -1.71 4.37
CA LEU A 3 20.28 -2.56 5.03
C LEU A 3 18.93 -2.49 4.34
N LEU A 4 18.53 -1.27 3.90
CA LEU A 4 17.32 -1.03 3.14
C LEU A 4 17.31 -1.84 1.83
N GLU A 5 18.36 -1.74 1.05
CA GLU A 5 18.44 -2.45 -0.22
C GLU A 5 18.37 -3.97 -0.04
N ARG A 6 19.00 -4.49 1.01
CA ARG A 6 18.92 -5.91 1.37
C ARG A 6 17.49 -6.31 1.78
N HIS A 7 16.83 -5.50 2.60
CA HIS A 7 15.45 -5.70 3.00
C HIS A 7 14.52 -5.69 1.79
N PHE A 8 14.66 -4.70 0.92
CA PHE A 8 13.87 -4.54 -0.29
C PHE A 8 14.00 -5.75 -1.22
N ARG A 9 15.23 -6.21 -1.49
CA ARG A 9 15.46 -7.40 -2.32
C ARG A 9 14.97 -8.69 -1.68
N LYS A 10 15.01 -8.79 -0.35
CA LYS A 10 14.43 -9.92 0.37
C LYS A 10 12.91 -9.94 0.24
N THR A 11 12.26 -8.78 0.43
CA THR A 11 10.82 -8.63 0.27
C THR A 11 10.37 -8.99 -1.15
N GLU A 12 11.08 -8.53 -2.18
CA GLU A 12 10.84 -8.92 -3.57
C GLU A 12 10.81 -10.44 -3.77
N LYS A 13 11.81 -11.14 -3.23
CA LYS A 13 11.89 -12.59 -3.36
C LYS A 13 10.76 -13.31 -2.65
N LEU A 14 10.33 -12.80 -1.51
CA LEU A 14 9.28 -13.43 -0.71
C LEU A 14 7.90 -13.19 -1.33
N ILE A 15 7.61 -11.97 -1.79
CA ILE A 15 6.30 -11.66 -2.37
C ILE A 15 6.04 -12.42 -3.67
N LYS A 16 7.07 -12.66 -4.48
CA LYS A 16 6.97 -13.46 -5.71
C LYS A 16 6.66 -14.93 -5.48
N LEU A 17 6.76 -15.43 -4.25
CA LEU A 17 6.41 -16.81 -3.89
C LEU A 17 4.96 -16.95 -3.45
N ILE A 18 4.25 -15.84 -3.23
CA ILE A 18 2.88 -15.83 -2.72
C ILE A 18 1.91 -15.82 -3.90
N SER A 19 0.88 -16.67 -3.85
CA SER A 19 -0.14 -16.68 -4.88
C SER A 19 -1.00 -15.43 -4.84
N LYS A 20 -1.50 -14.98 -5.99
CA LYS A 20 -2.42 -13.84 -6.10
C LYS A 20 -3.69 -14.08 -5.30
N ASP A 21 -4.21 -15.30 -5.31
CA ASP A 21 -5.42 -15.67 -4.56
C ASP A 21 -5.24 -15.48 -3.06
N LEU A 22 -4.08 -15.89 -2.52
CA LEU A 22 -3.76 -15.69 -1.11
C LEU A 22 -3.64 -14.21 -0.75
N ILE A 23 -3.05 -13.40 -1.63
CA ILE A 23 -2.95 -11.95 -1.43
C ILE A 23 -4.34 -11.31 -1.48
N ALA A 24 -5.17 -11.69 -2.44
CA ALA A 24 -6.54 -11.20 -2.56
C ALA A 24 -7.38 -11.54 -1.32
N ASP A 25 -7.34 -12.79 -0.88
CA ASP A 25 -8.04 -13.23 0.31
C ASP A 25 -7.58 -12.48 1.56
N TRP A 26 -6.28 -12.30 1.74
CA TRP A 26 -5.73 -11.54 2.84
C TRP A 26 -6.17 -10.07 2.81
N LEU A 27 -6.13 -9.41 1.65
CA LEU A 27 -6.56 -8.02 1.51
C LEU A 27 -8.03 -7.86 1.88
N LEU A 28 -8.88 -8.80 1.48
CA LEU A 28 -10.32 -8.73 1.71
C LEU A 28 -10.74 -9.09 3.14
N ASN A 29 -10.01 -9.97 3.83
CA ASN A 29 -10.45 -10.51 5.11
C ASN A 29 -9.57 -10.15 6.32
N GLU A 30 -8.25 -9.97 6.12
CA GLU A 30 -7.31 -9.81 7.22
C GLU A 30 -6.47 -8.53 7.14
N GLY A 31 -6.46 -7.88 5.97
CA GLY A 31 -5.58 -6.76 5.68
C GLY A 31 -6.12 -5.40 6.10
N TYR A 32 -6.44 -4.58 5.11
CA TYR A 32 -6.78 -3.18 5.31
C TYR A 32 -8.27 -2.88 5.35
N TYR A 33 -9.11 -3.88 5.25
CA TYR A 33 -10.56 -3.69 5.26
C TYR A 33 -11.21 -4.45 6.42
N PRO A 34 -12.04 -3.82 7.23
CA PRO A 34 -12.45 -2.40 7.27
C PRO A 34 -11.52 -1.48 8.09
N GLU A 35 -10.22 -1.70 8.15
CA GLU A 35 -9.24 -1.01 8.99
C GLU A 35 -9.48 -1.24 10.50
N GLN A 36 -9.14 -2.40 10.96
CA GLN A 36 -9.42 -2.89 12.31
C GLN A 36 -8.95 -1.98 13.46
N TYR A 37 -7.95 -1.12 13.23
CA TYR A 37 -7.51 -0.17 14.25
C TYR A 37 -8.36 1.11 14.32
N VAL A 38 -9.25 1.31 13.35
CA VAL A 38 -10.14 2.48 13.26
C VAL A 38 -11.55 2.15 13.74
N VAL A 39 -12.01 0.94 13.47
CA VAL A 39 -13.34 0.48 13.83
C VAL A 39 -13.33 -0.32 15.15
N PRO A 40 -14.43 -0.33 15.90
CA PRO A 40 -14.56 -1.19 17.06
C PRO A 40 -14.33 -2.68 16.71
N PRO A 41 -13.79 -3.50 17.64
CA PRO A 41 -13.47 -4.91 17.38
C PRO A 41 -14.64 -5.79 16.92
N SER A 42 -15.87 -5.33 17.11
CA SER A 42 -17.09 -6.00 16.63
C SER A 42 -17.30 -5.89 15.11
N PHE A 43 -16.59 -4.96 14.46
CA PHE A 43 -16.65 -4.83 13.01
C PHE A 43 -15.55 -5.69 12.39
N VAL A 44 -15.89 -6.92 12.10
CA VAL A 44 -15.00 -7.90 11.48
C VAL A 44 -15.63 -8.33 10.16
N VAL A 45 -14.81 -8.42 9.13
CA VAL A 45 -15.22 -8.99 7.84
C VAL A 45 -14.85 -10.46 7.82
N HIS A 46 -15.80 -11.29 7.39
CA HIS A 46 -15.58 -12.71 7.19
C HIS A 46 -16.10 -13.12 5.82
N ASP A 47 -15.42 -14.06 5.19
CA ASP A 47 -15.81 -14.65 3.90
C ASP A 47 -16.05 -13.64 2.78
N PHE A 48 -15.36 -12.51 2.81
CA PHE A 48 -15.36 -11.56 1.71
C PHE A 48 -14.48 -12.09 0.58
N LYS A 49 -15.13 -12.57 -0.47
CA LYS A 49 -14.44 -13.24 -1.60
C LYS A 49 -14.37 -12.33 -2.82
N LEU A 50 -13.28 -12.49 -3.56
CA LEU A 50 -13.16 -11.87 -4.87
C LEU A 50 -14.20 -12.50 -5.81
N GLN A 51 -15.07 -11.66 -6.34
CA GLN A 51 -16.15 -12.07 -7.24
C GLN A 51 -15.67 -12.09 -8.70
N SER A 52 -16.49 -12.69 -9.56
CA SER A 52 -16.26 -12.68 -11.01
C SER A 52 -16.38 -11.27 -11.61
N THR A 53 -15.91 -11.12 -12.84
CA THR A 53 -15.95 -9.85 -13.59
C THR A 53 -17.32 -9.19 -13.69
N GLU A 54 -18.41 -9.97 -13.58
CA GLU A 54 -19.79 -9.47 -13.62
C GLU A 54 -20.14 -8.53 -12.47
N TYR A 55 -19.39 -8.60 -11.36
CA TYR A 55 -19.57 -7.75 -10.19
C TYR A 55 -18.69 -6.49 -10.19
N ILE A 56 -17.79 -6.39 -11.16
CA ILE A 56 -16.88 -5.23 -11.23
C ILE A 56 -17.64 -4.01 -11.74
N THR A 57 -17.39 -2.90 -11.09
CA THR A 57 -18.01 -1.63 -11.47
C THR A 57 -17.61 -1.23 -12.87
N ASP A 58 -18.60 -0.90 -13.71
CA ASP A 58 -18.36 -0.23 -14.98
C ASP A 58 -17.81 1.18 -14.74
N LEU A 59 -16.54 1.37 -15.08
CA LEU A 59 -15.85 2.64 -14.89
C LEU A 59 -16.35 3.74 -15.84
N SER A 60 -17.09 3.40 -16.90
CA SER A 60 -17.71 4.39 -17.78
C SER A 60 -18.88 5.14 -17.12
N ASN A 61 -19.52 4.50 -16.14
CA ASN A 61 -20.61 5.09 -15.36
C ASN A 61 -20.56 4.60 -13.89
N PRO A 62 -19.55 5.02 -13.13
CA PRO A 62 -19.37 4.52 -11.78
C PRO A 62 -20.47 5.00 -10.85
N PRO A 63 -21.08 4.11 -10.06
CA PRO A 63 -22.09 4.51 -9.08
C PRO A 63 -21.44 5.38 -7.99
N ARG A 64 -22.17 6.38 -7.52
CA ARG A 64 -21.74 7.19 -6.38
C ARG A 64 -21.81 6.35 -5.10
N ARG A 65 -20.66 5.98 -4.56
CA ARG A 65 -20.51 5.24 -3.30
C ARG A 65 -19.67 6.08 -2.36
N ASN A 66 -20.31 6.70 -1.38
CA ASN A 66 -19.64 7.60 -0.44
C ASN A 66 -18.87 6.81 0.64
N LEU A 67 -17.81 7.42 1.14
CA LEU A 67 -17.11 6.99 2.34
C LEU A 67 -18.01 7.22 3.58
N ILE A 68 -17.92 6.32 4.54
CA ILE A 68 -18.46 6.53 5.88
C ILE A 68 -17.37 7.20 6.70
N ASN A 69 -17.56 8.45 7.06
CA ASN A 69 -16.59 9.20 7.85
C ASN A 69 -16.77 8.94 9.34
N ILE A 70 -15.69 8.58 10.01
CA ILE A 70 -15.62 8.40 11.46
C ILE A 70 -14.64 9.42 12.02
N SER A 71 -15.08 10.16 13.03
CA SER A 71 -14.25 11.17 13.71
C SER A 71 -13.67 10.59 14.99
N TYR A 72 -12.35 10.65 15.12
CA TYR A 72 -11.62 10.25 16.33
C TYR A 72 -10.90 11.44 16.96
N PRO A 73 -10.91 11.57 18.28
CA PRO A 73 -10.15 12.61 18.95
C PRO A 73 -8.65 12.38 18.73
N LYS A 74 -7.94 13.39 18.24
CA LYS A 74 -6.49 13.41 18.09
C LYS A 74 -5.83 14.09 19.31
N SER A 75 -6.47 15.13 19.81
CA SER A 75 -6.11 15.87 21.00
C SER A 75 -7.36 16.49 21.62
N LEU A 76 -7.22 17.22 22.71
CA LEU A 76 -8.33 17.85 23.42
C LEU A 76 -9.25 18.72 22.52
N LEU A 77 -8.70 19.33 21.47
CA LEU A 77 -9.40 20.27 20.60
C LEU A 77 -9.40 19.89 19.12
N THR A 78 -8.78 18.78 18.77
CA THR A 78 -8.69 18.35 17.35
C THR A 78 -9.12 16.92 17.16
N SER A 79 -9.86 16.66 16.07
CA SER A 79 -10.25 15.33 15.67
C SER A 79 -9.55 14.92 14.37
N ARG A 80 -9.31 13.64 14.23
CA ARG A 80 -8.87 13.00 12.98
C ARG A 80 -10.09 12.34 12.33
N ILE A 81 -10.31 12.60 11.06
CA ILE A 81 -11.36 11.97 10.29
C ILE A 81 -10.78 10.77 9.54
N PHE A 82 -11.40 9.63 9.73
CA PHE A 82 -11.13 8.39 8.97
C PHE A 82 -12.31 8.08 8.07
N GLY A 83 -12.07 7.55 6.89
CA GLY A 83 -13.10 7.11 5.96
C GLY A 83 -13.12 5.60 5.82
N ILE A 84 -14.26 4.96 6.09
CA ILE A 84 -14.46 3.55 5.75
C ILE A 84 -14.96 3.51 4.31
N GLN A 85 -14.25 2.80 3.48
CA GLN A 85 -14.59 2.64 2.08
C GLN A 85 -15.79 1.71 1.90
N HIS A 86 -16.60 1.97 0.87
CA HIS A 86 -17.68 1.08 0.49
C HIS A 86 -17.13 -0.29 0.08
N PRO A 87 -17.70 -1.44 0.54
CA PRO A 87 -17.16 -2.76 0.25
C PRO A 87 -16.97 -3.05 -1.24
N HIS A 88 -17.91 -2.66 -2.08
CA HIS A 88 -17.76 -2.81 -3.53
C HIS A 88 -16.57 -2.03 -4.10
N ASN A 89 -16.32 -0.81 -3.65
CA ASN A 89 -15.17 -0.05 -4.12
C ASN A 89 -13.87 -0.72 -3.72
N TYR A 90 -13.81 -1.24 -2.49
CA TYR A 90 -12.63 -1.96 -2.01
C TYR A 90 -12.42 -3.27 -2.78
N HIS A 91 -13.49 -4.01 -3.05
CA HIS A 91 -13.47 -5.21 -3.89
C HIS A 91 -12.93 -4.90 -5.29
N ASP A 92 -13.42 -3.85 -5.95
CA ASP A 92 -12.99 -3.42 -7.26
C ASP A 92 -11.48 -3.07 -7.26
N ILE A 93 -11.01 -2.38 -6.23
CA ILE A 93 -9.59 -2.06 -6.06
C ILE A 93 -8.75 -3.35 -5.96
N VAL A 94 -9.18 -4.31 -5.14
CA VAL A 94 -8.46 -5.59 -4.99
C VAL A 94 -8.47 -6.37 -6.30
N TYR A 95 -9.59 -6.40 -7.00
CA TYR A 95 -9.70 -7.06 -8.30
C TYR A 95 -8.68 -6.49 -9.31
N TRP A 96 -8.67 -5.18 -9.50
CA TRP A 96 -7.75 -4.52 -10.43
C TRP A 96 -6.30 -4.65 -10.00
N LEU A 97 -6.03 -4.55 -8.70
CA LEU A 97 -4.71 -4.77 -8.15
C LEU A 97 -4.18 -6.17 -8.46
N MET A 98 -5.01 -7.20 -8.35
CA MET A 98 -4.62 -8.57 -8.65
C MET A 98 -4.51 -8.84 -10.16
N SER A 99 -5.32 -8.18 -10.97
CA SER A 99 -5.22 -8.27 -12.44
C SER A 99 -3.86 -7.81 -12.94
N ASP A 100 -3.37 -6.70 -12.41
CA ASP A 100 -2.10 -6.09 -12.84
C ASP A 100 -0.93 -6.37 -11.88
N TRP A 101 -1.10 -7.32 -10.95
CA TRP A 101 -0.17 -7.57 -9.86
C TRP A 101 1.28 -7.77 -10.30
N ASP A 102 1.52 -8.58 -11.32
CA ASP A 102 2.87 -8.87 -11.79
C ASP A 102 3.56 -7.62 -12.33
N SER A 103 2.85 -6.80 -13.10
CA SER A 103 3.35 -5.52 -13.62
C SER A 103 3.65 -4.53 -12.51
N ILE A 104 2.79 -4.48 -11.49
CA ILE A 104 2.97 -3.62 -10.33
C ILE A 104 4.21 -4.03 -9.54
N ILE A 105 4.39 -5.33 -9.29
CA ILE A 105 5.55 -5.86 -8.58
C ILE A 105 6.84 -5.63 -9.36
N GLU A 106 6.83 -5.84 -10.67
CA GLU A 106 7.98 -5.55 -11.52
C GLU A 106 8.35 -4.07 -11.46
N HIS A 107 7.37 -3.18 -11.52
CA HIS A 107 7.58 -1.74 -11.44
C HIS A 107 8.15 -1.33 -10.07
N ILE A 108 7.53 -1.77 -8.97
CA ILE A 108 7.95 -1.42 -7.60
C ILE A 108 9.39 -1.90 -7.31
N PHE A 109 9.76 -3.09 -7.77
CA PHE A 109 11.07 -3.69 -7.52
C PHE A 109 12.06 -3.49 -8.68
N HIS A 110 11.76 -2.58 -9.61
CA HIS A 110 12.66 -2.35 -10.74
C HIS A 110 14.04 -1.90 -10.26
N LYS A 111 15.08 -2.48 -10.88
CA LYS A 111 16.47 -2.29 -10.44
C LYS A 111 17.00 -0.85 -10.58
N ASP A 112 16.39 -0.06 -11.46
CA ASP A 112 16.79 1.32 -11.73
C ASP A 112 16.06 2.34 -10.85
N LEU A 113 15.11 1.90 -10.02
CA LEU A 113 14.49 2.77 -9.04
C LEU A 113 15.52 3.19 -7.99
N LYS A 114 15.61 4.50 -7.76
CA LYS A 114 16.48 5.12 -6.75
C LYS A 114 15.74 5.53 -5.49
N ILE A 115 14.42 5.35 -5.49
CA ILE A 115 13.55 5.63 -4.36
C ILE A 115 13.08 4.30 -3.80
N PHE A 116 13.32 4.07 -2.51
CA PHE A 116 12.96 2.84 -1.83
C PHE A 116 11.99 3.16 -0.70
N SER A 117 11.02 2.27 -0.51
CA SER A 117 10.21 2.25 0.70
C SER A 117 10.69 1.14 1.61
N TYR A 118 10.83 1.43 2.91
CA TYR A 118 11.03 0.40 3.93
C TYR A 118 9.76 -0.42 4.16
N SER A 119 8.63 0.18 3.85
CA SER A 119 7.31 -0.42 3.98
C SER A 119 6.86 -1.05 2.68
N PHE A 120 6.60 -2.34 2.74
CA PHE A 120 5.81 -3.00 1.70
C PHE A 120 4.43 -3.32 2.30
N PRO A 121 3.34 -2.97 1.63
CA PRO A 121 2.00 -3.05 2.25
C PRO A 121 1.52 -4.47 2.53
N ILE A 122 2.10 -5.47 1.90
CA ILE A 122 1.75 -6.88 2.11
C ILE A 122 2.76 -7.51 3.08
N PRO A 123 2.33 -8.05 4.23
CA PRO A 123 3.21 -8.56 5.27
C PRO A 123 3.72 -9.97 4.94
N VAL A 124 4.75 -10.04 4.12
CA VAL A 124 5.39 -11.32 3.77
C VAL A 124 5.99 -12.01 4.99
N ASN A 125 5.87 -13.33 5.06
CA ASN A 125 6.43 -14.12 6.14
C ASN A 125 7.88 -14.52 5.86
N ASP A 126 8.79 -14.10 6.73
CA ASP A 126 10.22 -14.40 6.61
C ASP A 126 10.58 -15.86 6.92
N ARG A 127 9.79 -16.50 7.74
CA ARG A 127 10.05 -17.86 8.24
C ARG A 127 9.33 -18.92 7.40
N LEU A 128 8.11 -18.64 7.05
CA LEU A 128 7.26 -19.51 6.24
C LEU A 128 7.12 -18.92 4.84
N ARG A 129 7.94 -19.42 3.92
CA ARG A 129 7.94 -18.94 2.53
C ARG A 129 6.64 -19.29 1.84
N GLY A 130 6.07 -18.34 1.11
CA GLY A 130 4.80 -18.50 0.44
C GLY A 130 3.59 -18.22 1.32
N GLU A 131 3.79 -17.75 2.55
CA GLU A 131 2.74 -17.35 3.48
C GLU A 131 2.78 -15.87 3.81
N LEU A 132 1.64 -15.33 4.22
CA LEU A 132 1.50 -13.98 4.75
C LEU A 132 1.56 -14.00 6.28
N SER A 133 2.02 -12.91 6.83
CA SER A 133 1.96 -12.64 8.27
C SER A 133 0.72 -11.83 8.60
N LEU A 134 0.33 -11.81 9.87
CA LEU A 134 -0.67 -10.86 10.35
C LEU A 134 -0.22 -9.42 10.12
N LEU A 135 -1.17 -8.52 9.91
CA LEU A 135 -0.90 -7.10 9.79
C LEU A 135 -0.20 -6.60 11.07
N ARG A 136 1.03 -6.17 10.93
CA ARG A 136 1.82 -5.66 12.05
C ARG A 136 1.55 -4.17 12.20
N SER A 137 0.77 -3.79 13.18
CA SER A 137 0.61 -2.38 13.54
C SER A 137 1.90 -1.80 14.14
N GLY A 138 2.13 -0.50 13.99
CA GLY A 138 3.12 0.32 14.71
C GLY A 138 4.57 -0.18 14.84
N ARG A 139 4.76 -1.46 15.19
CA ARG A 139 6.08 -2.05 15.41
C ARG A 139 6.97 -2.04 14.16
N MET A 140 6.38 -2.22 13.01
CA MET A 140 7.09 -2.17 11.73
C MET A 140 7.71 -0.80 11.48
N ILE A 141 7.04 0.28 11.86
CA ILE A 141 7.53 1.65 11.68
C ILE A 141 8.84 1.84 12.45
N TYR A 142 8.92 1.35 13.68
CA TYR A 142 10.14 1.44 14.49
C TYR A 142 11.28 0.60 13.93
N GLU A 143 11.00 -0.58 13.40
CA GLU A 143 12.01 -1.42 12.73
C GLU A 143 12.58 -0.73 11.49
N TRP A 144 11.73 -0.04 10.72
CA TRP A 144 12.16 0.72 9.55
C TRP A 144 12.95 1.96 9.91
N ILE A 145 12.52 2.70 10.93
CA ILE A 145 13.25 3.85 11.45
C ILE A 145 14.64 3.40 11.90
N ALA A 146 14.74 2.30 12.64
CA ALA A 146 16.01 1.77 13.09
C ALA A 146 16.92 1.31 11.93
N MET A 147 16.38 0.73 10.86
CA MET A 147 17.15 0.42 9.65
C MET A 147 17.63 1.68 8.94
N ALA A 148 16.75 2.68 8.79
CA ALA A 148 17.08 3.95 8.15
C ALA A 148 18.18 4.69 8.92
N GLU A 149 18.12 4.70 10.25
CA GLU A 149 19.14 5.33 11.08
C GLU A 149 20.49 4.63 10.98
N LYS A 150 20.51 3.30 10.93
CA LYS A 150 21.75 2.53 10.72
C LYS A 150 22.37 2.79 9.37
N ASP A 151 21.56 2.82 8.31
CA ASP A 151 22.04 3.14 6.97
C ASP A 151 22.54 4.60 6.91
N LEU A 152 21.83 5.54 7.54
CA LEU A 152 22.25 6.92 7.61
C LEU A 152 23.61 7.08 8.32
N VAL A 153 23.80 6.43 9.46
CA VAL A 153 25.08 6.48 10.20
C VAL A 153 26.21 5.87 9.34
N ALA A 154 25.95 4.75 8.68
CA ALA A 154 26.93 4.09 7.82
C ALA A 154 27.34 4.94 6.59
N GLU A 155 26.44 5.78 6.09
CA GLU A 155 26.67 6.60 4.90
C GLU A 155 27.13 8.04 5.24
N ALA A 156 26.82 8.53 6.45
CA ALA A 156 27.02 9.93 6.85
C ALA A 156 28.46 10.41 6.71
N HIS A 157 29.44 9.51 6.90
CA HIS A 157 30.85 9.87 6.80
C HIS A 157 31.29 10.28 5.37
N LYS A 158 30.49 10.00 4.36
CA LYS A 158 30.74 10.35 2.95
C LYS A 158 30.29 11.78 2.60
N TYR A 159 29.55 12.44 3.48
CA TYR A 159 28.87 13.69 3.20
C TYR A 159 29.13 14.73 4.28
N ASN A 160 29.22 16.00 3.86
CA ASN A 160 29.39 17.12 4.77
C ASN A 160 28.05 17.69 5.27
N LEU A 161 26.94 17.32 4.66
CA LEU A 161 25.61 17.83 4.96
C LEU A 161 24.58 16.72 4.91
N ILE A 162 23.70 16.68 5.89
CA ILE A 162 22.53 15.78 5.93
C ILE A 162 21.27 16.65 5.94
N VAL A 163 20.41 16.46 4.96
CA VAL A 163 19.10 17.12 4.87
C VAL A 163 18.01 16.09 5.14
N ARG A 164 17.12 16.40 6.08
CA ARG A 164 15.88 15.65 6.31
C ARG A 164 14.71 16.53 5.95
N SER A 165 13.77 15.99 5.18
CA SER A 165 12.52 16.67 4.85
C SER A 165 11.35 15.70 4.94
N ASP A 166 10.16 16.26 5.11
CA ASP A 166 8.91 15.51 5.14
C ASP A 166 7.88 16.19 4.24
N ILE A 167 6.95 15.42 3.70
CA ILE A 167 5.87 15.95 2.87
C ILE A 167 4.64 16.15 3.74
N THR A 168 4.33 17.41 4.02
CA THR A 168 3.15 17.76 4.79
C THR A 168 1.88 17.26 4.10
N ASN A 169 1.03 16.56 4.86
CA ASN A 169 -0.26 16.07 4.39
C ASN A 169 -0.16 15.18 3.13
N PHE A 170 0.85 14.31 3.08
CA PHE A 170 1.23 13.51 1.92
C PHE A 170 0.03 12.85 1.21
N TYR A 171 -0.77 12.07 1.91
CA TYR A 171 -1.88 11.31 1.30
C TYR A 171 -2.93 12.21 0.63
N ASN A 172 -3.25 13.35 1.24
CA ASN A 172 -4.22 14.30 0.68
C ASN A 172 -3.63 15.17 -0.43
N SER A 173 -2.30 15.20 -0.55
CA SER A 173 -1.59 15.99 -1.58
C SER A 173 -1.19 15.17 -2.80
N VAL A 174 -1.37 13.85 -2.77
CA VAL A 174 -1.07 12.99 -3.92
C VAL A 174 -2.03 13.32 -5.06
N TYR A 175 -1.45 13.77 -6.16
CA TYR A 175 -2.20 13.99 -7.39
C TYR A 175 -2.51 12.64 -8.04
N THR A 176 -3.77 12.26 -8.12
CA THR A 176 -4.20 10.91 -8.55
C THR A 176 -3.69 10.54 -9.94
N HIS A 177 -3.60 11.50 -10.85
CA HIS A 177 -3.04 11.27 -12.20
C HIS A 177 -1.57 10.86 -12.17
N SER A 178 -0.81 11.22 -11.14
CA SER A 178 0.60 10.85 -11.02
C SER A 178 0.81 9.35 -10.94
N ILE A 179 -0.19 8.59 -10.46
CA ILE A 179 -0.14 7.12 -10.41
C ILE A 179 -0.15 6.56 -11.84
N GLY A 180 -1.10 7.00 -12.66
CA GLY A 180 -1.15 6.59 -14.07
C GLY A 180 0.11 7.00 -14.84
N TRP A 181 0.63 8.21 -14.59
CA TRP A 181 1.87 8.68 -15.21
C TRP A 181 3.09 7.86 -14.82
N ALA A 182 3.17 7.45 -13.55
CA ALA A 182 4.26 6.61 -13.05
C ALA A 182 4.25 5.22 -13.68
N LEU A 183 3.07 4.62 -13.87
CA LEU A 183 2.92 3.27 -14.40
C LEU A 183 3.06 3.21 -15.93
N HIS A 184 2.50 4.16 -16.65
CA HIS A 184 2.36 4.10 -18.11
C HIS A 184 3.18 5.15 -18.86
N GLY A 185 3.74 6.12 -18.15
CA GLY A 185 4.32 7.33 -18.74
C GLY A 185 3.25 8.39 -19.07
N GLN A 186 3.63 9.65 -18.96
CA GLN A 186 2.70 10.77 -19.11
C GLN A 186 2.00 10.81 -20.46
N GLU A 187 2.76 10.61 -21.57
CA GLU A 187 2.18 10.65 -22.92
C GLU A 187 1.15 9.55 -23.17
N LYS A 188 1.42 8.32 -22.71
CA LYS A 188 0.52 7.20 -22.88
C LYS A 188 -0.72 7.37 -22.02
N ALA A 189 -0.56 7.77 -20.76
CA ALA A 189 -1.68 8.02 -19.86
C ALA A 189 -2.65 9.09 -20.40
N PHE A 190 -2.15 10.12 -21.07
CA PHE A 190 -2.99 11.13 -21.74
C PHE A 190 -3.71 10.57 -22.97
N LYS A 191 -3.02 9.80 -23.83
CA LYS A 191 -3.61 9.24 -25.05
C LYS A 191 -4.72 8.24 -24.74
N ASP A 192 -4.53 7.38 -23.77
CA ASP A 192 -5.45 6.31 -23.44
C ASP A 192 -6.57 6.77 -22.48
N LYS A 193 -6.62 8.07 -22.14
CA LYS A 193 -7.55 8.62 -21.13
C LYS A 193 -7.52 7.82 -19.82
N LEU A 194 -6.38 7.25 -19.48
CA LEU A 194 -6.12 6.57 -18.21
C LEU A 194 -6.05 7.58 -17.04
N VAL A 195 -6.97 8.52 -17.10
CA VAL A 195 -7.19 9.53 -16.08
C VAL A 195 -8.37 9.02 -15.26
N LEU A 196 -8.04 8.54 -14.06
CA LEU A 196 -9.04 8.20 -13.04
C LEU A 196 -9.74 9.46 -12.55
#